data_9abd3dc58b116890269a7940a7aea268
#
_entry.id   9abd3dc58b116890269a7940a7aea268
#
_cell.length_a   1.000
_cell.length_b   1.000
_cell.length_c   1.000
_cell.angle_alpha   90.00
_cell.angle_beta   90.00
_cell.angle_gamma   90.00
#
_symmetry.space_group_name_H-M   'P 1'
#
loop_
_entity.id
_entity.type
_entity.pdbx_description
1 polymer ?
#
loop_
_entity_poly.entity_id
_entity_poly.type
_entity_poly.pdbx_seq_one_letter_code
_entity_poly.pdbx_strand_id
1 'polypeptide(L)'
;MTINTRAQHSARVDPRVTRTRKLIRDALLSLLTEKSFESIGVQDIAARATVNRATFYAHFTDKLALLDAMLREDFASHLSEGDPRNTAETRALLLAVGKNTFAFVALHRRCRVDPDFEPQMRRSLEAELTDFLSPRFGHCTAMLIASALVGAAMSLRHESPNAPFEPTVAKIVEILVDGVDAHLR
;
A
#
# COMPACT_ATOMS: atom_id res chain seq x y z
N MET A 1 -38.58 -3.59 -28.14
CA MET A 1 -38.08 -3.92 -26.78
C MET A 1 -36.73 -4.54 -26.95
N THR A 2 -35.71 -3.69 -27.03
CA THR A 2 -34.33 -4.09 -27.39
C THR A 2 -33.51 -4.11 -26.12
N ILE A 3 -33.13 -5.32 -25.68
CA ILE A 3 -32.32 -5.55 -24.46
C ILE A 3 -30.87 -5.22 -24.82
N ASN A 4 -30.37 -4.11 -24.27
CA ASN A 4 -28.98 -3.68 -24.45
C ASN A 4 -28.08 -4.48 -23.49
N THR A 5 -27.59 -5.62 -23.97
CA THR A 5 -26.59 -6.42 -23.26
C THR A 5 -25.23 -5.73 -23.40
N ARG A 6 -24.94 -4.79 -22.51
CA ARG A 6 -23.60 -4.20 -22.37
C ARG A 6 -22.70 -5.25 -21.70
N ALA A 7 -22.13 -6.11 -22.50
CA ALA A 7 -21.13 -7.09 -22.08
C ALA A 7 -19.99 -6.35 -21.36
N GLN A 8 -19.82 -6.63 -20.07
CA GLN A 8 -18.68 -6.24 -19.27
C GLN A 8 -17.46 -6.95 -19.87
N HIS A 9 -16.70 -6.25 -20.70
CA HIS A 9 -15.39 -6.69 -21.16
C HIS A 9 -14.41 -6.43 -19.99
N SER A 10 -14.39 -7.35 -19.04
CA SER A 10 -13.25 -7.50 -18.13
C SER A 10 -12.06 -7.83 -19.01
N ALA A 11 -11.20 -6.85 -19.28
CA ALA A 11 -9.99 -7.03 -20.04
C ALA A 11 -9.17 -8.12 -19.34
N ARG A 12 -9.18 -9.33 -19.87
CA ARG A 12 -8.29 -10.42 -19.44
C ARG A 12 -6.87 -9.90 -19.61
N VAL A 13 -6.23 -9.56 -18.52
CA VAL A 13 -4.80 -9.21 -18.52
C VAL A 13 -4.05 -10.40 -19.10
N ASP A 14 -3.26 -10.17 -20.17
CA ASP A 14 -2.48 -11.23 -20.81
C ASP A 14 -1.59 -11.91 -19.77
N PRO A 15 -1.65 -13.23 -19.61
CA PRO A 15 -0.82 -13.98 -18.65
C PRO A 15 0.69 -13.71 -18.81
N ARG A 16 1.13 -13.37 -20.03
CA ARG A 16 2.52 -13.00 -20.30
C ARG A 16 2.89 -11.68 -19.63
N VAL A 17 1.99 -10.68 -19.69
CA VAL A 17 2.15 -9.38 -19.03
C VAL A 17 2.27 -9.58 -17.51
N THR A 18 1.36 -10.34 -16.91
CA THR A 18 1.37 -10.64 -15.47
C THR A 18 2.65 -11.34 -15.06
N ARG A 19 3.11 -12.34 -15.85
CA ARG A 19 4.35 -13.05 -15.57
C ARG A 19 5.56 -12.12 -15.64
N THR A 20 5.65 -11.27 -16.64
CA THR A 20 6.76 -10.32 -16.81
C THR A 20 6.78 -9.30 -15.67
N ARG A 21 5.63 -8.73 -15.30
CA ARG A 21 5.53 -7.82 -14.14
C ARG A 21 6.03 -8.49 -12.86
N LYS A 22 5.64 -9.74 -12.63
CA LYS A 22 6.11 -10.52 -11.48
C LYS A 22 7.63 -10.70 -11.49
N LEU A 23 8.23 -11.09 -12.62
CA LEU A 23 9.69 -11.24 -12.72
C LEU A 23 10.44 -9.95 -12.41
N ILE A 24 9.96 -8.81 -12.91
CA ILE A 24 10.56 -7.49 -12.66
C ILE A 24 10.43 -7.12 -11.17
N ARG A 25 9.29 -7.40 -10.55
CA ARG A 25 9.05 -7.18 -9.12
C ARG A 25 9.95 -8.04 -8.22
N ASP A 26 10.02 -9.34 -8.50
CA ASP A 26 10.85 -10.28 -7.75
C ASP A 26 12.35 -9.91 -7.88
N ALA A 27 12.76 -9.38 -9.03
CA ALA A 27 14.11 -8.86 -9.25
C ALA A 27 14.41 -7.64 -8.37
N LEU A 28 13.50 -6.68 -8.25
CA LEU A 28 13.67 -5.54 -7.36
C LEU A 28 13.75 -5.98 -5.89
N LEU A 29 12.85 -6.87 -5.43
CA LEU A 29 12.88 -7.42 -4.08
C LEU A 29 14.22 -8.08 -3.77
N SER A 30 14.74 -8.91 -4.68
CA SER A 30 16.05 -9.54 -4.55
C SER A 30 17.16 -8.51 -4.42
N LEU A 31 17.18 -7.48 -5.27
CA LEU A 31 18.21 -6.43 -5.23
C LEU A 31 18.16 -5.60 -3.94
N LEU A 32 16.97 -5.35 -3.39
CA LEU A 32 16.78 -4.62 -2.12
C LEU A 32 17.36 -5.38 -0.91
N THR A 33 17.62 -6.68 -1.02
CA THR A 33 18.34 -7.43 0.02
C THR A 33 19.86 -7.24 -0.04
N GLU A 34 20.39 -6.79 -1.18
CA GLU A 34 21.82 -6.69 -1.46
C GLU A 34 22.34 -5.25 -1.35
N LYS A 35 21.53 -4.28 -1.76
CA LYS A 35 21.93 -2.87 -1.84
C LYS A 35 20.75 -1.90 -1.64
N SER A 36 21.05 -0.62 -1.38
CA SER A 36 20.04 0.42 -1.22
C SER A 36 19.25 0.67 -2.51
N PHE A 37 18.00 1.10 -2.37
CA PHE A 37 17.13 1.41 -3.52
C PHE A 37 17.75 2.49 -4.41
N GLU A 38 18.38 3.51 -3.83
CA GLU A 38 19.06 4.59 -4.56
C GLU A 38 20.11 4.03 -5.54
N SER A 39 20.90 3.05 -5.10
CA SER A 39 21.96 2.42 -5.90
C SER A 39 21.48 1.40 -6.94
N ILE A 40 20.17 1.06 -6.92
CA ILE A 40 19.55 0.15 -7.90
C ILE A 40 19.17 0.94 -9.15
N GLY A 41 19.73 0.57 -10.30
CA GLY A 41 19.33 1.10 -11.61
C GLY A 41 18.32 0.20 -12.33
N VAL A 42 17.59 0.78 -13.29
CA VAL A 42 16.68 -0.01 -14.16
C VAL A 42 17.44 -1.12 -14.89
N GLN A 43 18.71 -0.90 -15.20
CA GLN A 43 19.56 -1.91 -15.84
C GLN A 43 19.81 -3.11 -14.93
N ASP A 44 20.04 -2.89 -13.63
CA ASP A 44 20.20 -3.97 -12.66
C ASP A 44 18.94 -4.81 -12.53
N ILE A 45 17.78 -4.13 -12.46
CA ILE A 45 16.47 -4.79 -12.36
C ILE A 45 16.20 -5.63 -13.62
N ALA A 46 16.40 -5.05 -14.80
CA ALA A 46 16.18 -5.75 -16.07
C ALA A 46 17.11 -6.97 -16.23
N ALA A 47 18.39 -6.81 -15.87
CA ALA A 47 19.36 -7.91 -15.88
C ALA A 47 18.97 -9.03 -14.90
N ARG A 48 18.60 -8.70 -13.67
CA ARG A 48 18.16 -9.66 -12.64
C ARG A 48 16.87 -10.37 -13.05
N ALA A 49 15.92 -9.65 -13.68
CA ALA A 49 14.65 -10.20 -14.19
C ALA A 49 14.84 -11.01 -15.48
N THR A 50 16.01 -11.00 -16.07
CA THR A 50 16.30 -11.63 -17.37
C THR A 50 15.41 -11.07 -18.48
N VAL A 51 15.18 -9.77 -18.48
CA VAL A 51 14.45 -9.02 -19.51
C VAL A 51 15.33 -7.90 -20.08
N ASN A 52 14.98 -7.40 -21.28
CA ASN A 52 15.65 -6.21 -21.78
C ASN A 52 15.04 -4.91 -21.21
N ARG A 53 15.77 -3.79 -21.30
CA ARG A 53 15.31 -2.48 -20.81
C ARG A 53 13.99 -2.02 -21.47
N ALA A 54 13.81 -2.30 -22.77
CA ALA A 54 12.57 -1.95 -23.47
C ALA A 54 11.37 -2.69 -22.87
N THR A 55 11.54 -3.96 -22.51
CA THR A 55 10.51 -4.73 -21.79
C THR A 55 10.21 -4.12 -20.41
N PHE A 56 11.23 -3.68 -19.65
CA PHE A 56 10.98 -2.98 -18.41
C PHE A 56 10.11 -1.74 -18.63
N TYR A 57 10.49 -0.86 -19.59
CA TYR A 57 9.77 0.38 -19.88
C TYR A 57 8.37 0.16 -20.51
N ALA A 58 8.11 -1.00 -21.08
CA ALA A 58 6.76 -1.37 -21.51
C ALA A 58 5.80 -1.64 -20.33
N HIS A 59 6.34 -1.88 -19.11
CA HIS A 59 5.55 -2.18 -17.92
C HIS A 59 5.60 -1.09 -16.85
N PHE A 60 6.71 -0.37 -16.74
CA PHE A 60 6.94 0.65 -15.71
C PHE A 60 7.74 1.82 -16.29
N THR A 61 7.30 3.04 -16.00
CA THR A 61 7.98 4.27 -16.49
C THR A 61 9.38 4.44 -15.90
N ASP A 62 9.55 4.02 -14.65
CA ASP A 62 10.81 4.10 -13.92
C ASP A 62 10.81 3.14 -12.71
N LYS A 63 11.89 3.15 -11.92
CA LYS A 63 12.01 2.30 -10.73
C LYS A 63 11.06 2.71 -9.58
N LEU A 64 10.66 3.99 -9.52
CA LEU A 64 9.70 4.46 -8.51
C LEU A 64 8.29 3.98 -8.82
N ALA A 65 7.88 3.99 -10.10
CA ALA A 65 6.60 3.43 -10.53
C ALA A 65 6.51 1.91 -10.27
N LEU A 66 7.62 1.18 -10.44
CA LEU A 66 7.71 -0.22 -10.05
C LEU A 66 7.55 -0.40 -8.55
N LEU A 67 8.24 0.41 -7.74
CA LEU A 67 8.16 0.37 -6.29
C LEU A 67 6.75 0.69 -5.80
N ASP A 68 6.12 1.74 -6.35
CA ASP A 68 4.73 2.12 -6.03
C ASP A 68 3.76 0.97 -6.31
N ALA A 69 3.81 0.39 -7.51
CA ALA A 69 2.95 -0.74 -7.86
C ALA A 69 3.17 -1.94 -6.94
N MET A 70 4.41 -2.24 -6.59
CA MET A 70 4.77 -3.32 -5.69
C MET A 70 4.20 -3.10 -4.28
N LEU A 71 4.39 -1.90 -3.73
CA LEU A 71 3.91 -1.55 -2.39
C LEU A 71 2.38 -1.58 -2.31
N ARG A 72 1.69 -1.05 -3.33
CA ARG A 72 0.23 -1.07 -3.41
C ARG A 72 -0.33 -2.49 -3.51
N GLU A 73 0.18 -3.31 -4.43
CA GLU A 73 -0.26 -4.69 -4.61
C GLU A 73 -0.05 -5.53 -3.34
N ASP A 74 1.12 -5.36 -2.70
CA ASP A 74 1.48 -6.08 -1.48
C ASP A 74 0.60 -5.63 -0.31
N PHE A 75 0.42 -4.32 -0.16
CA PHE A 75 -0.39 -3.76 0.93
C PHE A 75 -1.89 -4.07 0.74
N ALA A 76 -2.42 -3.96 -0.48
CA ALA A 76 -3.81 -4.28 -0.77
C ALA A 76 -4.18 -5.72 -0.35
N SER A 77 -3.23 -6.66 -0.47
CA SER A 77 -3.43 -8.05 -0.02
C SER A 77 -3.64 -8.20 1.50
N HIS A 78 -3.25 -7.19 2.28
CA HIS A 78 -3.40 -7.15 3.73
C HIS A 78 -4.68 -6.41 4.18
N LEU A 79 -5.39 -5.76 3.26
CA LEU A 79 -6.64 -5.06 3.57
C LEU A 79 -7.79 -6.07 3.60
N SER A 80 -8.52 -6.12 4.72
CA SER A 80 -9.68 -6.97 4.87
C SER A 80 -10.91 -6.31 4.26
N GLU A 81 -11.66 -7.04 3.45
CA GLU A 81 -12.96 -6.59 2.95
C GLU A 81 -13.97 -6.49 4.11
N GLY A 82 -14.71 -5.40 4.14
CA GLY A 82 -15.78 -5.17 5.12
C GLY A 82 -16.47 -3.84 4.85
N ASP A 83 -17.78 -3.82 5.02
CA ASP A 83 -18.58 -2.61 4.94
C ASP A 83 -19.23 -2.37 6.31
N PRO A 84 -18.65 -1.49 7.15
CA PRO A 84 -19.09 -1.32 8.52
C PRO A 84 -20.47 -0.65 8.56
N ARG A 85 -21.40 -1.23 9.34
CA ARG A 85 -22.80 -0.77 9.47
C ARG A 85 -23.07 -0.04 10.78
N ASN A 86 -22.09 -0.08 11.70
CA ASN A 86 -22.21 0.54 13.02
C ASN A 86 -20.82 0.87 13.58
N THR A 87 -20.78 1.64 14.67
CA THR A 87 -19.55 2.07 15.35
C THR A 87 -18.65 0.90 15.77
N ALA A 88 -19.20 -0.22 16.20
CA ALA A 88 -18.41 -1.38 16.62
C ALA A 88 -17.70 -2.03 15.42
N GLU A 89 -18.38 -2.17 14.28
CA GLU A 89 -17.80 -2.68 13.04
C GLU A 89 -16.78 -1.70 12.45
N THR A 90 -17.06 -0.39 12.51
CA THR A 90 -16.10 0.67 12.14
C THR A 90 -14.83 0.57 12.97
N ARG A 91 -14.95 0.43 14.28
CA ARG A 91 -13.82 0.26 15.20
C ARG A 91 -13.01 -1.01 14.85
N ALA A 92 -13.70 -2.13 14.60
CA ALA A 92 -13.05 -3.39 14.23
C ALA A 92 -12.29 -3.28 12.91
N LEU A 93 -12.89 -2.66 11.88
CA LEU A 93 -12.25 -2.41 10.60
C LEU A 93 -11.00 -1.54 10.75
N LEU A 94 -11.10 -0.40 11.43
CA LEU A 94 -9.97 0.52 11.61
C LEU A 94 -8.85 -0.10 12.46
N LEU A 95 -9.18 -0.95 13.45
CA LEU A 95 -8.18 -1.71 14.20
C LEU A 95 -7.44 -2.71 13.31
N ALA A 96 -8.14 -3.44 12.44
CA ALA A 96 -7.53 -4.38 11.51
C ALA A 96 -6.65 -3.65 10.50
N VAL A 97 -7.15 -2.60 9.88
CA VAL A 97 -6.41 -1.75 8.93
C VAL A 97 -5.17 -1.15 9.60
N GLY A 98 -5.31 -0.59 10.80
CA GLY A 98 -4.20 -0.03 11.56
C GLY A 98 -3.12 -1.06 11.86
N LYS A 99 -3.48 -2.24 12.40
CA LYS A 99 -2.54 -3.33 12.66
C LYS A 99 -1.80 -3.76 11.40
N ASN A 100 -2.51 -3.91 10.29
CA ASN A 100 -1.91 -4.29 9.01
C ASN A 100 -0.95 -3.21 8.49
N THR A 101 -1.31 -1.93 8.61
CA THR A 101 -0.44 -0.79 8.24
C THR A 101 0.86 -0.80 9.04
N PHE A 102 0.77 -0.95 10.36
CA PHE A 102 1.95 -0.98 11.22
C PHE A 102 2.83 -2.22 10.97
N ALA A 103 2.20 -3.41 10.81
CA ALA A 103 2.92 -4.64 10.48
C ALA A 103 3.62 -4.53 9.13
N PHE A 104 2.96 -3.98 8.12
CA PHE A 104 3.53 -3.75 6.79
C PHE A 104 4.73 -2.80 6.86
N VAL A 105 4.57 -1.65 7.50
CA VAL A 105 5.66 -0.70 7.73
C VAL A 105 6.80 -1.36 8.51
N ALA A 106 6.54 -2.22 9.50
CA ALA A 106 7.56 -2.95 10.23
C ALA A 106 8.30 -3.98 9.37
N LEU A 107 7.63 -4.69 8.48
CA LEU A 107 8.23 -5.70 7.60
C LEU A 107 9.27 -5.09 6.64
N HIS A 108 8.99 -3.89 6.12
CA HIS A 108 9.86 -3.18 5.17
C HIS A 108 11.01 -2.41 5.85
N ARG A 109 11.44 -2.83 7.03
CA ARG A 109 12.50 -2.18 7.84
C ARG A 109 13.83 -2.03 7.12
N ARG A 110 14.22 -2.99 6.29
CA ARG A 110 15.52 -3.00 5.61
C ARG A 110 15.64 -1.91 4.54
N CYS A 111 14.52 -1.46 3.99
CA CYS A 111 14.46 -0.42 2.96
C CYS A 111 14.47 1.02 3.53
N ARG A 112 14.64 1.19 4.84
CA ARG A 112 14.42 2.42 5.60
C ARG A 112 15.51 3.51 5.48
N VAL A 113 16.70 3.13 5.12
CA VAL A 113 17.85 4.06 5.10
C VAL A 113 17.90 4.85 3.78
N ASP A 114 16.97 4.56 2.90
CA ASP A 114 16.94 5.14 1.56
C ASP A 114 16.04 6.39 1.53
N PRO A 115 16.58 7.59 1.21
CA PRO A 115 15.82 8.83 1.21
C PRO A 115 14.66 8.85 0.19
N ASP A 116 14.72 8.03 -0.86
CA ASP A 116 13.68 7.93 -1.87
C ASP A 116 12.60 6.89 -1.50
N PHE A 117 12.98 5.84 -0.78
CA PHE A 117 12.09 4.73 -0.47
C PHE A 117 11.00 5.12 0.54
N GLU A 118 11.36 5.78 1.63
CA GLU A 118 10.42 6.11 2.70
C GLU A 118 9.31 7.09 2.25
N PRO A 119 9.62 8.21 1.57
CA PRO A 119 8.59 9.09 1.02
C PRO A 119 7.68 8.39 0.01
N GLN A 120 8.23 7.49 -0.81
CA GLN A 120 7.44 6.72 -1.77
C GLN A 120 6.52 5.74 -1.05
N MET A 121 7.03 4.98 -0.07
CA MET A 121 6.22 4.06 0.73
C MET A 121 5.07 4.80 1.43
N ARG A 122 5.33 5.95 2.04
CA ARG A 122 4.30 6.79 2.66
C ARG A 122 3.19 7.14 1.66
N ARG A 123 3.56 7.70 0.50
CA ARG A 123 2.59 8.10 -0.55
C ARG A 123 1.77 6.92 -1.05
N SER A 124 2.41 5.78 -1.31
CA SER A 124 1.73 4.58 -1.79
C SER A 124 0.72 4.05 -0.78
N LEU A 125 1.10 3.98 0.50
CA LEU A 125 0.22 3.49 1.58
C LEU A 125 -0.93 4.46 1.85
N GLU A 126 -0.68 5.77 1.91
CA GLU A 126 -1.72 6.79 2.10
C GLU A 126 -2.74 6.75 0.95
N ALA A 127 -2.27 6.63 -0.30
CA ALA A 127 -3.15 6.54 -1.45
C ALA A 127 -4.00 5.26 -1.42
N GLU A 128 -3.40 4.10 -1.19
CA GLU A 128 -4.10 2.81 -1.14
C GLU A 128 -5.14 2.76 -0.02
N LEU A 129 -4.78 3.25 1.18
CA LEU A 129 -5.73 3.36 2.29
C LEU A 129 -6.87 4.33 1.99
N THR A 130 -6.56 5.47 1.37
CA THR A 130 -7.58 6.45 0.98
C THR A 130 -8.56 5.84 -0.01
N ASP A 131 -8.06 5.15 -1.05
CA ASP A 131 -8.89 4.48 -2.05
C ASP A 131 -9.75 3.38 -1.42
N PHE A 132 -9.18 2.59 -0.51
CA PHE A 132 -9.89 1.53 0.22
C PHE A 132 -11.00 2.06 1.15
N LEU A 133 -10.74 3.17 1.86
CA LEU A 133 -11.65 3.72 2.86
C LEU A 133 -12.69 4.70 2.27
N SER A 134 -12.39 5.34 1.13
CA SER A 134 -13.25 6.38 0.53
C SER A 134 -14.70 5.94 0.27
N PRO A 135 -14.99 4.73 -0.22
CA PRO A 135 -16.37 4.28 -0.42
C PRO A 135 -17.18 4.18 0.89
N ARG A 136 -16.50 4.07 2.04
CA ARG A 136 -17.08 3.85 3.36
C ARG A 136 -17.26 5.14 4.16
N PHE A 137 -16.27 6.03 4.08
CA PHE A 137 -16.19 7.23 4.94
C PHE A 137 -16.16 8.55 4.17
N GLY A 138 -16.19 8.51 2.84
CA GLY A 138 -15.93 9.68 1.99
C GLY A 138 -14.45 10.03 1.91
N HIS A 139 -14.06 10.70 0.83
CA HIS A 139 -12.64 10.93 0.48
C HIS A 139 -11.86 11.70 1.55
N CYS A 140 -12.40 12.80 2.08
CA CYS A 140 -11.71 13.63 3.07
C CYS A 140 -11.45 12.85 4.38
N THR A 141 -12.44 12.14 4.88
CA THR A 141 -12.31 11.32 6.10
C THR A 141 -11.33 10.17 5.89
N ALA A 142 -11.42 9.49 4.75
CA ALA A 142 -10.50 8.43 4.37
C ALA A 142 -9.04 8.91 4.33
N MET A 143 -8.79 10.07 3.72
CA MET A 143 -7.48 10.70 3.66
C MET A 143 -6.92 11.02 5.06
N LEU A 144 -7.75 11.57 5.96
CA LEU A 144 -7.33 11.85 7.34
C LEU A 144 -6.98 10.57 8.11
N ILE A 145 -7.81 9.52 7.98
CA ILE A 145 -7.55 8.21 8.60
C ILE A 145 -6.24 7.62 8.07
N ALA A 146 -6.07 7.62 6.75
CA ALA A 146 -4.88 7.11 6.09
C ALA A 146 -3.61 7.82 6.58
N SER A 147 -3.61 9.16 6.56
CA SER A 147 -2.47 9.96 7.01
C SER A 147 -2.16 9.77 8.50
N ALA A 148 -3.18 9.65 9.35
CA ALA A 148 -2.98 9.37 10.77
C ALA A 148 -2.33 8.01 11.02
N LEU A 149 -2.83 6.94 10.38
CA LEU A 149 -2.32 5.58 10.55
C LEU A 149 -0.91 5.44 9.98
N VAL A 150 -0.68 5.90 8.75
CA VAL A 150 0.64 5.81 8.10
C VAL A 150 1.66 6.71 8.81
N GLY A 151 1.28 7.94 9.14
CA GLY A 151 2.14 8.87 9.88
C GLY A 151 2.59 8.29 11.22
N ALA A 152 1.66 7.77 12.01
CA ALA A 152 1.97 7.15 13.30
C ALA A 152 2.82 5.88 13.15
N ALA A 153 2.54 5.03 12.15
CA ALA A 153 3.35 3.85 11.87
C ALA A 153 4.79 4.21 11.52
N MET A 154 4.99 5.26 10.72
CA MET A 154 6.32 5.76 10.37
C MET A 154 7.05 6.36 11.58
N SER A 155 6.37 7.21 12.38
CA SER A 155 6.97 7.84 13.56
C SER A 155 7.36 6.82 14.63
N LEU A 156 6.46 5.90 14.97
CA LEU A 156 6.73 4.87 15.99
C LEU A 156 7.95 4.01 15.62
N ARG A 157 8.12 3.75 14.33
CA ARG A 157 9.29 3.01 13.84
C ARG A 157 10.61 3.75 14.01
N HIS A 158 10.61 5.06 13.86
CA HIS A 158 11.81 5.88 14.08
C HIS A 158 12.17 5.97 15.56
N GLU A 159 11.16 6.24 16.39
CA GLU A 159 11.36 6.50 17.82
C GLU A 159 11.58 5.22 18.63
N SER A 160 10.84 4.16 18.31
CA SER A 160 10.83 2.92 19.09
C SER A 160 10.64 1.67 18.23
N PRO A 161 11.68 1.26 17.49
CA PRO A 161 11.55 0.20 16.46
C PRO A 161 11.10 -1.17 16.97
N ASN A 162 11.23 -1.44 18.25
CA ASN A 162 10.89 -2.71 18.89
C ASN A 162 9.69 -2.60 19.85
N ALA A 163 9.07 -1.41 19.95
CA ALA A 163 7.89 -1.24 20.79
C ALA A 163 6.68 -1.98 20.20
N PRO A 164 5.81 -2.57 21.04
CA PRO A 164 4.55 -3.09 20.59
C PRO A 164 3.69 -1.95 20.04
N PHE A 165 3.14 -2.14 18.85
CA PHE A 165 2.36 -1.09 18.17
C PHE A 165 0.86 -1.17 18.48
N GLU A 166 0.38 -2.26 19.05
CA GLU A 166 -1.04 -2.49 19.32
C GLU A 166 -1.67 -1.41 20.23
N PRO A 167 -1.02 -0.95 21.31
CA PRO A 167 -1.58 0.13 22.14
C PRO A 167 -1.70 1.44 21.35
N THR A 168 -0.72 1.75 20.50
CA THR A 168 -0.72 2.96 19.68
C THR A 168 -1.83 2.91 18.63
N VAL A 169 -2.01 1.78 17.95
CA VAL A 169 -3.11 1.57 16.99
C VAL A 169 -4.45 1.72 17.70
N ALA A 170 -4.64 1.09 18.86
CA ALA A 170 -5.88 1.17 19.64
C ALA A 170 -6.23 2.63 20.00
N LYS A 171 -5.24 3.41 20.46
CA LYS A 171 -5.43 4.81 20.81
C LYS A 171 -5.78 5.69 19.62
N ILE A 172 -5.11 5.50 18.48
CA ILE A 172 -5.41 6.24 17.25
C ILE A 172 -6.83 5.91 16.78
N VAL A 173 -7.20 4.65 16.78
CA VAL A 173 -8.53 4.20 16.33
C VAL A 173 -9.63 4.74 17.27
N GLU A 174 -9.41 4.79 18.58
CA GLU A 174 -10.34 5.41 19.52
C GLU A 174 -10.61 6.88 19.16
N ILE A 175 -9.55 7.67 18.94
CA ILE A 175 -9.66 9.08 18.54
C ILE A 175 -10.36 9.24 17.19
N LEU A 176 -10.04 8.39 16.22
CA LEU A 176 -10.64 8.45 14.88
C LEU A 176 -12.13 8.07 14.89
N VAL A 177 -12.51 7.04 15.65
CA VAL A 177 -13.92 6.60 15.74
C VAL A 177 -14.77 7.66 16.41
N ASP A 178 -14.30 8.25 17.51
CA ASP A 178 -15.00 9.34 18.19
C ASP A 178 -15.17 10.57 17.29
N GLY A 179 -14.17 10.88 16.46
CA GLY A 179 -14.23 11.96 15.46
C GLY A 179 -15.19 11.65 14.30
N VAL A 180 -15.21 10.43 13.80
CA VAL A 180 -16.12 10.00 12.72
C VAL A 180 -17.57 10.00 13.21
N ASP A 181 -17.84 9.47 14.40
CA ASP A 181 -19.19 9.46 15.00
C ASP A 181 -19.74 10.86 15.25
N ALA A 182 -18.87 11.83 15.59
CA ALA A 182 -19.26 13.23 15.75
C ALA A 182 -19.67 13.90 14.42
N HIS A 183 -19.17 13.42 13.30
CA HIS A 183 -19.46 13.95 11.94
C HIS A 183 -20.68 13.32 11.29
N LEU A 184 -21.08 12.11 11.71
CA LEU A 184 -22.23 11.38 11.17
C LEU A 184 -23.55 11.67 11.91
N ARG A 185 -23.52 12.47 12.96
CA ARG A 185 -24.70 12.98 13.69
C ARG A 185 -25.08 14.38 13.24
#